data_248eb503aafef54dfb2e88aa056e2af5
#
_entry.id   248eb503aafef54dfb2e88aa056e2af5
#
_cell.length_a   1.000
_cell.length_b   1.000
_cell.length_c   1.000
_cell.angle_alpha   90.00
_cell.angle_beta   90.00
_cell.angle_gamma   90.00
#
_symmetry.space_group_name_H-M   'P 1'
#
loop_
_entity.id
_entity.type
_entity.pdbx_description
1 polymer ?
#
loop_
_entity_poly.entity_id
_entity_poly.type
_entity_poly.pdbx_seq_one_letter_code
_entity_poly.pdbx_strand_id
1 'polypeptide(L)'
;MPYLAVRVACDGMEEVVRVVRIVAEEGSRQIRPALRDKLIVVAHNDTNDERLDVEIGFSLTRPSNASVRVAGDLVLRARELPAVETMATLVRPGTNAESHTSFGAVGRWIEANGYAIAGPCREVFLEPIISPPGFDGALVEIQFPVRRAA
;
A
#
# COMPACT_ATOMS: atom_id res chain seq x y z
N MET A 1 -14.32 -0.28 -0.09
CA MET A 1 -13.74 -1.43 0.66
C MET A 1 -13.35 -0.98 2.04
N PRO A 2 -13.80 -1.67 3.09
CA PRO A 2 -13.44 -1.31 4.45
C PRO A 2 -11.93 -1.43 4.67
N TYR A 3 -11.37 -0.48 5.42
CA TYR A 3 -9.93 -0.31 5.51
C TYR A 3 -9.58 0.27 6.88
N LEU A 4 -8.57 -0.26 7.52
CA LEU A 4 -8.10 0.22 8.82
C LEU A 4 -6.67 0.70 8.64
N ALA A 5 -6.46 2.01 8.64
CA ALA A 5 -5.21 2.59 8.18
C ALA A 5 -4.82 3.87 8.90
N VAL A 6 -3.54 4.22 8.77
CA VAL A 6 -2.99 5.52 9.19
C VAL A 6 -2.46 6.24 7.96
N ARG A 7 -2.75 7.54 7.85
CA ARG A 7 -2.16 8.41 6.84
C ARG A 7 -1.04 9.22 7.49
N VAL A 8 0.13 9.18 6.88
CA VAL A 8 1.34 9.77 7.47
C VAL A 8 2.22 10.38 6.38
N ALA A 9 2.87 11.49 6.72
CA ALA A 9 3.89 12.11 5.87
C ALA A 9 5.25 11.60 6.32
N CYS A 10 6.01 11.03 5.41
CA CYS A 10 7.32 10.45 5.67
C CYS A 10 8.42 11.23 4.94
N ASP A 11 9.60 11.33 5.55
CA ASP A 11 10.73 12.09 5.01
C ASP A 11 11.54 11.32 3.96
N GLY A 12 11.09 10.14 3.57
CA GLY A 12 11.74 9.33 2.54
C GLY A 12 11.31 7.89 2.62
N MET A 13 11.79 7.08 1.70
CA MET A 13 11.41 5.67 1.61
C MET A 13 11.82 4.86 2.83
N GLU A 14 12.93 5.19 3.48
CA GLU A 14 13.34 4.46 4.69
C GLU A 14 12.30 4.60 5.81
N GLU A 15 11.74 5.80 5.95
CA GLU A 15 10.71 6.03 6.95
C GLU A 15 9.40 5.31 6.57
N VAL A 16 9.05 5.30 5.29
CA VAL A 16 7.88 4.54 4.81
C VAL A 16 8.04 3.05 5.14
N VAL A 17 9.20 2.48 4.84
CA VAL A 17 9.49 1.06 5.12
C VAL A 17 9.39 0.77 6.62
N ARG A 18 9.90 1.67 7.45
CA ARG A 18 9.82 1.54 8.90
C ARG A 18 8.38 1.52 9.39
N VAL A 19 7.56 2.45 8.91
CA VAL A 19 6.14 2.53 9.29
C VAL A 19 5.37 1.31 8.78
N VAL A 20 5.63 0.87 7.55
CA VAL A 20 5.00 -0.34 7.01
C VAL A 20 5.31 -1.56 7.89
N ARG A 21 6.55 -1.69 8.32
CA ARG A 21 6.95 -2.80 9.21
C ARG A 21 6.23 -2.73 10.55
N ILE A 22 6.15 -1.55 11.16
CA ILE A 22 5.42 -1.36 12.42
C ILE A 22 3.96 -1.74 12.27
N VAL A 23 3.31 -1.26 11.22
CA VAL A 23 1.89 -1.57 10.95
C VAL A 23 1.71 -3.07 10.73
N ALA A 24 2.59 -3.68 9.95
CA ALA A 24 2.50 -5.12 9.68
C ALA A 24 2.64 -5.94 10.94
N GLU A 25 3.64 -5.67 11.77
CA GLU A 25 3.90 -6.43 13.00
C GLU A 25 2.81 -6.21 14.04
N GLU A 26 2.54 -4.97 14.40
CA GLU A 26 1.58 -4.65 15.46
C GLU A 26 0.14 -4.85 15.01
N GLY A 27 -0.17 -4.54 13.78
CA GLY A 27 -1.50 -4.79 13.22
C GLY A 27 -1.81 -6.28 13.18
N SER A 28 -0.84 -7.10 12.82
CA SER A 28 -1.01 -8.55 12.79
C SER A 28 -1.22 -9.16 14.18
N ARG A 29 -0.69 -8.50 15.21
CA ARG A 29 -0.89 -8.94 16.60
C ARG A 29 -2.23 -8.51 17.17
N GLN A 30 -2.71 -7.33 16.79
CA GLN A 30 -3.87 -6.70 17.42
C GLN A 30 -5.17 -6.88 16.65
N ILE A 31 -5.11 -7.05 15.33
CA ILE A 31 -6.30 -7.25 14.49
C ILE A 31 -6.48 -8.75 14.28
N ARG A 32 -7.68 -9.24 14.57
CA ARG A 32 -7.98 -10.67 14.42
C ARG A 32 -7.77 -11.13 12.98
N PRO A 33 -7.17 -12.30 12.75
CA PRO A 33 -6.96 -12.82 11.39
C PRO A 33 -8.23 -12.92 10.55
N ALA A 34 -9.37 -13.21 11.16
CA ALA A 34 -10.64 -13.29 10.46
C ALA A 34 -11.13 -11.94 9.92
N LEU A 35 -10.66 -10.85 10.50
CA LEU A 35 -11.03 -9.48 10.08
C LEU A 35 -10.01 -8.89 9.10
N ARG A 36 -8.72 -9.18 9.28
CA ARG A 36 -7.64 -8.70 8.41
C ARG A 36 -7.66 -9.42 7.06
N ASP A 37 -7.54 -8.65 5.99
CA ASP A 37 -7.35 -9.23 4.67
C ASP A 37 -5.92 -8.98 4.16
N LYS A 38 -5.67 -7.84 3.53
CA LYS A 38 -4.36 -7.53 2.92
C LYS A 38 -3.74 -6.29 3.53
N LEU A 39 -2.42 -6.28 3.68
CA LEU A 39 -1.67 -5.07 3.96
C LEU A 39 -1.58 -4.24 2.69
N ILE A 40 -1.94 -2.97 2.78
CA ILE A 40 -2.00 -2.07 1.62
C ILE A 40 -1.28 -0.77 1.95
N VAL A 41 -0.48 -0.30 1.00
CA VAL A 41 0.13 1.03 1.03
C VAL A 41 -0.43 1.83 -0.13
N VAL A 42 -1.00 3.00 0.17
CA VAL A 42 -1.51 3.93 -0.86
C VAL A 42 -0.57 5.14 -0.89
N ALA A 43 0.00 5.43 -2.05
CA ALA A 43 0.87 6.58 -2.26
C ALA A 43 0.05 7.73 -2.85
N HIS A 44 -0.11 8.81 -2.09
CA HIS A 44 -0.93 9.96 -2.48
C HIS A 44 -0.15 11.02 -3.28
N ASN A 45 1.17 10.92 -3.34
CA ASN A 45 1.99 11.83 -4.13
C ASN A 45 3.14 11.08 -4.82
N ASP A 46 3.93 11.81 -5.60
CA ASP A 46 5.06 11.22 -6.33
C ASP A 46 6.17 10.84 -5.35
N THR A 47 6.78 9.68 -5.59
CA THR A 47 7.92 9.20 -4.79
C THR A 47 9.17 10.06 -4.92
N ASN A 48 9.21 10.99 -5.88
CA ASN A 48 10.28 11.97 -6.03
C ASN A 48 10.10 13.22 -5.16
N ASP A 49 8.94 13.36 -4.51
CA ASP A 49 8.69 14.48 -3.60
C ASP A 49 9.52 14.34 -2.33
N GLU A 50 9.86 15.46 -1.70
CA GLU A 50 10.64 15.47 -0.46
C GLU A 50 9.92 14.77 0.68
N ARG A 51 8.61 14.96 0.76
CA ARG A 51 7.79 14.27 1.74
C ARG A 51 6.82 13.35 1.03
N LEU A 52 6.79 12.12 1.48
CA LEU A 52 5.92 11.09 0.93
C LEU A 52 4.64 11.01 1.76
N ASP A 53 3.51 11.27 1.12
CA ASP A 53 2.19 11.20 1.72
C ASP A 53 1.63 9.80 1.44
N VAL A 54 1.63 8.96 2.46
CA VAL A 54 1.22 7.56 2.32
C VAL A 54 0.13 7.20 3.33
N GLU A 55 -0.67 6.24 2.94
CA GLU A 55 -1.66 5.63 3.80
C GLU A 55 -1.33 4.16 3.90
N ILE A 56 -1.22 3.64 5.12
CA ILE A 56 -0.74 2.28 5.37
C ILE A 56 -1.72 1.59 6.31
N GLY A 57 -2.17 0.42 5.93
CA GLY A 57 -3.10 -0.33 6.75
C GLY A 57 -3.51 -1.66 6.18
N PHE A 58 -4.62 -2.16 6.69
CA PHE A 58 -5.17 -3.46 6.27
C PHE A 58 -6.56 -3.28 5.69
N SER A 59 -6.80 -3.87 4.52
CA SER A 59 -8.18 -4.08 4.09
C SER A 59 -8.84 -5.09 5.02
N LEU A 60 -10.13 -4.95 5.20
CA LEU A 60 -10.91 -5.73 6.15
C LEU A 60 -11.94 -6.59 5.43
N THR A 61 -12.23 -7.75 6.01
CA THR A 61 -13.25 -8.65 5.48
C THR A 61 -14.68 -8.14 5.72
N ARG A 62 -14.84 -7.22 6.67
CA ARG A 62 -16.11 -6.56 6.98
C ARG A 62 -15.85 -5.20 7.61
N PRO A 63 -16.82 -4.27 7.58
CA PRO A 63 -16.66 -2.97 8.22
C PRO A 63 -16.37 -3.08 9.72
N SER A 64 -15.56 -2.14 10.22
CA SER A 64 -15.21 -2.04 11.63
C SER A 64 -15.00 -0.58 11.97
N ASN A 65 -15.37 -0.18 13.19
CA ASN A 65 -15.04 1.15 13.75
C ASN A 65 -13.93 1.09 14.77
N ALA A 66 -13.18 0.01 14.83
CA ALA A 66 -12.06 -0.12 15.73
C ALA A 66 -10.99 0.92 15.42
N SER A 67 -10.21 1.28 16.43
CA SER A 67 -8.95 2.00 16.24
C SER A 67 -7.86 1.21 16.93
N VAL A 68 -6.68 1.14 16.32
CA VAL A 68 -5.58 0.31 16.78
C VAL A 68 -4.32 1.15 16.83
N ARG A 69 -3.80 1.39 18.02
CA ARG A 69 -2.52 2.07 18.20
C ARG A 69 -1.39 1.07 17.93
N VAL A 70 -0.59 1.33 16.93
CA VAL A 70 0.52 0.43 16.55
C VAL A 70 1.86 0.91 17.10
N ALA A 71 2.05 2.21 17.29
CA ALA A 71 3.20 2.78 17.98
C ALA A 71 2.97 4.28 18.18
N GLY A 72 3.35 4.81 19.35
CA GLY A 72 3.33 6.26 19.59
C GLY A 72 2.06 6.95 19.07
N ASP A 73 2.24 7.82 18.08
CA ASP A 73 1.14 8.56 17.43
C ASP A 73 0.48 7.80 16.29
N LEU A 74 0.99 6.63 15.94
CA LEU A 74 0.48 5.85 14.81
C LEU A 74 -0.74 5.04 15.25
N VAL A 75 -1.92 5.51 14.85
CA VAL A 75 -3.19 4.87 15.16
C VAL A 75 -3.90 4.54 13.86
N LEU A 76 -4.19 3.27 13.65
CA LEU A 76 -5.00 2.81 12.53
C LEU A 76 -6.46 3.14 12.83
N ARG A 77 -7.11 3.81 11.88
CA ARG A 77 -8.53 4.21 12.01
C ARG A 77 -9.34 3.66 10.86
N ALA A 78 -10.61 3.45 11.12
CA ALA A 78 -11.56 2.99 10.10
C ALA A 78 -11.67 4.03 8.97
N ARG A 79 -11.48 3.57 7.75
CA ARG A 79 -11.56 4.37 6.52
C ARG A 79 -12.24 3.57 5.45
N GLU A 80 -12.60 4.22 4.37
CA GLU A 80 -13.10 3.57 3.17
C GLU A 80 -12.08 3.70 2.06
N LEU A 81 -11.59 2.58 1.56
CA LEU A 81 -10.71 2.59 0.40
C LEU A 81 -11.57 2.68 -0.86
N PRO A 82 -11.44 3.73 -1.69
CA PRO A 82 -12.30 3.90 -2.86
C PRO A 82 -12.27 2.71 -3.79
N ALA A 83 -13.44 2.35 -4.31
CA ALA A 83 -13.54 1.35 -5.36
C ALA A 83 -12.92 1.89 -6.65
N VAL A 84 -12.25 1.04 -7.39
CA VAL A 84 -11.60 1.40 -8.65
C VAL A 84 -12.09 0.46 -9.74
N GLU A 85 -12.62 1.04 -10.81
CA GLU A 85 -13.21 0.29 -11.91
C GLU A 85 -12.16 -0.45 -12.72
N THR A 86 -11.03 0.21 -13.01
CA THR A 86 -9.98 -0.37 -13.84
C THR A 86 -8.61 -0.12 -13.22
N MET A 87 -7.84 -1.17 -13.07
CA MET A 87 -6.48 -1.13 -12.54
C MET A 87 -5.49 -1.68 -13.55
N ALA A 88 -4.34 -1.02 -13.71
CA ALA A 88 -3.16 -1.61 -14.30
C ALA A 88 -2.33 -2.23 -13.16
N THR A 89 -1.98 -3.51 -13.25
CA THR A 89 -1.35 -4.22 -12.15
C THR A 89 -0.08 -4.94 -12.59
N LEU A 90 0.84 -5.08 -11.65
CA LEU A 90 2.07 -5.86 -11.82
C LEU A 90 2.43 -6.49 -10.48
N VAL A 91 2.64 -7.81 -10.47
CA VAL A 91 3.11 -8.52 -9.28
C VAL A 91 4.64 -8.60 -9.32
N ARG A 92 5.27 -8.27 -8.21
CA ARG A 92 6.73 -8.31 -8.08
C ARG A 92 7.14 -8.87 -6.72
N PRO A 93 8.39 -9.37 -6.59
CA PRO A 93 8.97 -9.65 -5.27
C PRO A 93 9.04 -8.36 -4.44
N GLY A 94 8.88 -8.50 -3.12
CA GLY A 94 8.82 -7.37 -2.21
C GLY A 94 10.14 -6.69 -1.87
N THR A 95 11.19 -6.86 -2.68
CA THR A 95 12.48 -6.21 -2.44
C THR A 95 12.44 -4.77 -2.91
N ASN A 96 12.99 -3.85 -2.11
CA ASN A 96 13.01 -2.43 -2.44
C ASN A 96 13.93 -2.10 -3.62
N ALA A 97 14.93 -2.93 -3.90
CA ALA A 97 15.94 -2.65 -4.91
C ALA A 97 15.38 -2.51 -6.32
N GLU A 98 14.30 -3.22 -6.63
CA GLU A 98 13.68 -3.24 -7.96
C GLU A 98 12.39 -2.44 -8.06
N SER A 99 12.03 -1.75 -6.98
CA SER A 99 10.74 -1.08 -6.86
C SER A 99 10.48 -0.09 -8.00
N HIS A 100 11.38 0.87 -8.22
CA HIS A 100 11.17 1.89 -9.25
C HIS A 100 11.26 1.32 -10.67
N THR A 101 11.98 0.23 -10.89
CA THR A 101 11.99 -0.46 -12.19
C THR A 101 10.60 -1.01 -12.50
N SER A 102 9.95 -1.60 -11.50
CA SER A 102 8.60 -2.14 -11.65
C SER A 102 7.57 -1.03 -11.88
N PHE A 103 7.66 0.07 -11.13
CA PHE A 103 6.78 1.23 -11.32
C PHE A 103 6.96 1.83 -12.73
N GLY A 104 8.20 1.96 -13.20
CA GLY A 104 8.49 2.45 -14.54
C GLY A 104 7.90 1.55 -15.64
N ALA A 105 7.98 0.24 -15.46
CA ALA A 105 7.43 -0.71 -16.42
C ALA A 105 5.90 -0.57 -16.53
N VAL A 106 5.21 -0.44 -15.40
CA VAL A 106 3.75 -0.23 -15.41
C VAL A 106 3.40 1.10 -16.06
N GLY A 107 4.13 2.16 -15.75
CA GLY A 107 3.91 3.47 -16.33
C GLY A 107 4.05 3.47 -17.86
N ARG A 108 5.08 2.83 -18.37
CA ARG A 108 5.28 2.69 -19.83
C ARG A 108 4.16 1.89 -20.48
N TRP A 109 3.73 0.82 -19.83
CA TRP A 109 2.61 0.02 -20.34
C TRP A 109 1.32 0.85 -20.43
N ILE A 110 1.03 1.63 -19.39
CA ILE A 110 -0.15 2.49 -19.32
C ILE A 110 -0.18 3.45 -20.52
N GLU A 111 0.93 4.17 -20.76
CA GLU A 111 1.04 5.09 -21.88
C GLU A 111 0.93 4.38 -23.22
N ALA A 112 1.64 3.28 -23.39
CA ALA A 112 1.67 2.53 -24.67
C ALA A 112 0.32 1.93 -25.03
N ASN A 113 -0.56 1.70 -24.06
CA ASN A 113 -1.86 1.06 -24.29
C ASN A 113 -3.04 2.04 -24.23
N GLY A 114 -2.78 3.34 -24.26
CA GLY A 114 -3.81 4.36 -24.35
C GLY A 114 -4.58 4.62 -23.05
N TYR A 115 -3.94 4.41 -21.94
CA TYR A 115 -4.51 4.72 -20.63
C TYR A 115 -3.81 5.89 -19.97
N ALA A 116 -4.46 6.48 -18.99
CA ALA A 116 -3.90 7.52 -18.13
C ALA A 116 -4.13 7.14 -16.66
N ILE A 117 -3.21 7.52 -15.78
CA ILE A 117 -3.35 7.31 -14.35
C ILE A 117 -4.53 8.15 -13.83
N ALA A 118 -5.42 7.52 -13.09
CA ALA A 118 -6.67 8.12 -12.63
C ALA A 118 -6.78 8.25 -11.09
N GLY A 119 -5.77 7.84 -10.36
CA GLY A 119 -5.78 7.91 -8.90
C GLY A 119 -4.49 7.45 -8.26
N PRO A 120 -4.41 7.49 -6.92
CA PRO A 120 -3.20 7.09 -6.19
C PRO A 120 -2.82 5.64 -6.44
N CYS A 121 -1.51 5.39 -6.56
CA CYS A 121 -0.96 4.05 -6.67
C CYS A 121 -1.14 3.29 -5.36
N ARG A 122 -1.43 2.01 -5.46
CA ARG A 122 -1.53 1.09 -4.33
C ARG A 122 -0.52 -0.03 -4.45
N GLU A 123 0.08 -0.41 -3.34
CA GLU A 123 0.85 -1.64 -3.23
C GLU A 123 0.10 -2.58 -2.29
N VAL A 124 -0.30 -3.73 -2.81
CA VAL A 124 -1.04 -4.74 -2.04
C VAL A 124 -0.12 -5.92 -1.79
N PHE A 125 0.11 -6.24 -0.53
CA PHE A 125 0.96 -7.37 -0.15
C PHE A 125 0.13 -8.65 -0.23
N LEU A 126 0.40 -9.46 -1.26
CA LEU A 126 -0.32 -10.70 -1.51
C LEU A 126 0.07 -11.80 -0.53
N GLU A 127 1.31 -11.75 -0.02
CA GLU A 127 1.77 -12.65 1.01
C GLU A 127 2.23 -11.86 2.23
N PRO A 128 2.02 -12.40 3.45
CA PRO A 128 2.40 -11.70 4.66
C PRO A 128 3.91 -11.48 4.72
N ILE A 129 4.30 -10.36 5.34
CA ILE A 129 5.68 -10.12 5.73
C ILE A 129 5.96 -11.01 6.94
N ILE A 130 6.70 -12.10 6.72
CA ILE A 130 6.79 -13.18 7.73
C ILE A 130 7.99 -13.02 8.64
N SER A 131 9.06 -12.38 8.18
CA SER A 131 10.28 -12.34 8.99
C SER A 131 11.19 -11.16 8.64
N PRO A 132 11.96 -10.65 9.61
CA PRO A 132 13.07 -9.77 9.35
C PRO A 132 14.17 -10.46 8.54
N PRO A 133 14.94 -9.70 7.74
CA PRO A 133 14.85 -8.26 7.59
C PRO A 133 13.90 -7.83 6.45
N GLY A 134 12.70 -7.43 6.80
CA GLY A 134 11.84 -6.69 5.90
C GLY A 134 11.05 -7.52 4.89
N PHE A 135 11.04 -7.10 3.64
CA PHE A 135 10.08 -7.54 2.64
C PHE A 135 10.59 -8.67 1.74
N ASP A 136 11.75 -9.24 2.05
CA ASP A 136 12.31 -10.35 1.27
C ASP A 136 11.36 -11.55 1.34
N GLY A 137 11.01 -12.07 0.16
CA GLY A 137 10.07 -13.18 0.06
C GLY A 137 8.60 -12.78 0.00
N ALA A 138 8.26 -11.52 0.26
CA ALA A 138 6.89 -11.04 0.07
C ALA A 138 6.58 -10.91 -1.42
N LEU A 139 5.31 -11.12 -1.79
CA LEU A 139 4.81 -10.77 -3.11
C LEU A 139 3.95 -9.53 -3.00
N VAL A 140 4.21 -8.55 -3.85
CA VAL A 140 3.51 -7.28 -3.85
C VAL A 140 2.87 -7.05 -5.22
N GLU A 141 1.59 -6.71 -5.22
CA GLU A 141 0.91 -6.26 -6.43
C GLU A 141 0.87 -4.74 -6.44
N ILE A 142 1.50 -4.16 -7.45
CA ILE A 142 1.42 -2.74 -7.74
C ILE A 142 0.13 -2.49 -8.51
N GLN A 143 -0.67 -1.54 -8.08
CA GLN A 143 -1.96 -1.22 -8.70
C GLN A 143 -2.03 0.27 -9.00
N PHE A 144 -2.21 0.60 -10.27
CA PHE A 144 -2.48 1.97 -10.71
C PHE A 144 -3.93 2.07 -11.18
N PRO A 145 -4.77 2.88 -10.51
CA PRO A 145 -6.06 3.23 -11.07
C PRO A 145 -5.86 3.92 -12.42
N VAL A 146 -6.53 3.44 -13.44
CA VAL A 146 -6.40 4.00 -14.80
C VAL A 146 -7.75 4.27 -15.43
N ARG A 147 -7.75 5.15 -16.43
CA ARG A 147 -8.87 5.41 -17.30
C ARG A 147 -8.37 5.48 -18.73
N ARG A 148 -9.25 5.29 -19.68
CA ARG A 148 -8.85 5.45 -21.07
C ARG A 148 -8.46 6.91 -21.32
N ALA A 149 -7.32 7.10 -21.96
CA ALA A 149 -6.90 8.41 -22.43
C ALA A 149 -7.82 8.88 -23.57
N ALA A 150 -8.14 10.16 -23.58
CA ALA A 150 -9.00 10.74 -24.62
C ALA A 150 -8.29 10.81 -25.96
#